data_0de3f580cdc3445b3be2633ef32efbf8
#
_entry.id   0de3f580cdc3445b3be2633ef32efbf8
#
_cell.length_a   1.000
_cell.length_b   1.000
_cell.length_c   1.000
_cell.angle_alpha   90.00
_cell.angle_beta   90.00
_cell.angle_gamma   90.00
#
_symmetry.space_group_name_H-M   'P 1'
#
loop_
_entity.id
_entity.type
_entity.pdbx_description
1 polymer ?
#
loop_
_entity_poly.entity_id
_entity_poly.type
_entity_poly.pdbx_seq_one_letter_code
_entity_poly.pdbx_strand_id
1 'polypeptide(L)'
;MENLSEKKEITLNEAQQLVDNWIKEYGVRYFSELTNMAVLTEEVGELARVMARTYGDQSFKSGENTRLGDEMADVLWVLLCLANQTGVNLTEELKKNILKKTTRDKDRHKENKKLSTAP
;
A
#
# COMPACT_ATOMS: atom_id res chain seq x y z
N MET A 1 -10.49 20.91 16.00
CA MET A 1 -10.54 19.76 15.04
C MET A 1 -9.54 18.71 15.50
N GLU A 2 -9.97 17.48 15.57
CA GLU A 2 -9.10 16.40 15.98
C GLU A 2 -7.97 16.19 14.94
N ASN A 3 -6.74 16.02 15.43
CA ASN A 3 -5.62 15.69 14.55
C ASN A 3 -5.68 14.22 14.16
N LEU A 4 -5.99 13.95 12.90
CA LEU A 4 -6.17 12.59 12.39
C LEU A 4 -4.94 11.70 12.59
N SER A 5 -3.72 12.28 12.49
CA SER A 5 -2.49 11.49 12.65
C SER A 5 -2.28 10.99 14.08
N GLU A 6 -2.96 11.57 15.07
CA GLU A 6 -2.89 11.18 16.47
C GLU A 6 -3.99 10.21 16.88
N LYS A 7 -4.95 9.93 15.98
CA LYS A 7 -5.99 8.94 16.27
C LYS A 7 -5.38 7.56 16.37
N LYS A 8 -5.88 6.76 17.29
CA LYS A 8 -5.46 5.37 17.46
C LYS A 8 -5.76 4.53 16.22
N GLU A 9 -6.88 4.82 15.56
CA GLU A 9 -7.30 4.13 14.35
C GLU A 9 -7.68 5.15 13.29
N ILE A 10 -7.31 4.89 12.04
CA ILE A 10 -7.69 5.74 10.91
C ILE A 10 -8.35 4.88 9.83
N THR A 11 -9.35 5.46 9.17
CA THR A 11 -10.00 4.83 8.02
C THR A 11 -9.19 5.09 6.76
N LEU A 12 -9.51 4.37 5.68
CA LEU A 12 -8.89 4.65 4.37
C LEU A 12 -9.21 6.07 3.90
N ASN A 13 -10.44 6.54 4.11
CA ASN A 13 -10.80 7.92 3.76
C ASN A 13 -9.96 8.93 4.55
N GLU A 14 -9.77 8.69 5.84
CA GLU A 14 -8.91 9.54 6.67
C GLU A 14 -7.45 9.49 6.21
N ALA A 15 -6.96 8.31 5.82
CA ALA A 15 -5.60 8.18 5.29
C ALA A 15 -5.43 9.00 4.00
N GLN A 16 -6.40 8.92 3.07
CA GLN A 16 -6.37 9.74 1.86
C GLN A 16 -6.36 11.24 2.19
N GLN A 17 -7.16 11.64 3.17
CA GLN A 17 -7.21 13.04 3.61
C GLN A 17 -5.91 13.49 4.25
N LEU A 18 -5.30 12.66 5.09
CA LEU A 18 -4.02 12.96 5.74
C LEU A 18 -2.91 13.18 4.72
N VAL A 19 -2.84 12.32 3.71
CA VAL A 19 -1.86 12.45 2.63
C VAL A 19 -2.09 13.75 1.84
N ASP A 20 -3.34 14.04 1.49
CA ASP A 20 -3.67 15.25 0.74
C ASP A 20 -3.30 16.52 1.53
N ASN A 21 -3.61 16.54 2.82
CA ASN A 21 -3.24 17.66 3.68
C ASN A 21 -1.73 17.84 3.76
N TRP A 22 -1.00 16.72 3.89
CA TRP A 22 0.46 16.76 3.98
C TRP A 22 1.08 17.31 2.69
N ILE A 23 0.61 16.85 1.54
CA ILE A 23 1.11 17.32 0.24
C ILE A 23 0.87 18.83 0.11
N LYS A 24 -0.31 19.31 0.47
CA LYS A 24 -0.63 20.74 0.38
C LYS A 24 0.17 21.59 1.35
N GLU A 25 0.44 21.07 2.55
CA GLU A 25 1.15 21.81 3.57
C GLU A 25 2.68 21.77 3.38
N TYR A 26 3.24 20.62 3.08
CA TYR A 26 4.70 20.42 3.03
C TYR A 26 5.24 20.08 1.64
N GLY A 27 4.47 19.39 0.82
CA GLY A 27 4.93 18.91 -0.48
C GLY A 27 4.74 19.88 -1.62
N VAL A 28 4.05 20.99 -1.37
CA VAL A 28 3.66 22.01 -2.34
C VAL A 28 2.57 21.53 -3.28
N ARG A 29 2.82 20.47 -4.03
CA ARG A 29 1.85 19.82 -4.91
C ARG A 29 2.24 18.37 -5.15
N TYR A 30 1.32 17.58 -5.68
CA TYR A 30 1.64 16.23 -6.14
C TYR A 30 2.60 16.30 -7.34
N PHE A 31 3.48 15.31 -7.44
CA PHE A 31 4.15 15.04 -8.71
C PHE A 31 3.08 14.65 -9.75
N SER A 32 3.41 14.70 -11.05
CA SER A 32 2.47 14.23 -12.07
C SER A 32 2.12 12.75 -11.82
N GLU A 33 0.97 12.32 -12.34
CA GLU A 33 0.50 10.94 -12.19
C GLU A 33 1.52 9.93 -12.72
N LEU A 34 2.13 10.22 -13.87
CA LEU A 34 3.15 9.35 -14.43
C LEU A 34 4.41 9.29 -13.56
N THR A 35 4.83 10.43 -13.00
CA THR A 35 5.96 10.44 -12.08
C THR A 35 5.63 9.64 -10.82
N ASN A 36 4.45 9.82 -10.25
CA ASN A 36 4.04 9.06 -9.07
C ASN A 36 3.90 7.56 -9.37
N MET A 37 3.51 7.20 -10.58
CA MET A 37 3.50 5.78 -10.96
C MET A 37 4.92 5.21 -10.99
N ALA A 38 5.89 5.96 -11.51
CA ALA A 38 7.29 5.55 -11.48
C ALA A 38 7.80 5.43 -10.04
N VAL A 39 7.46 6.38 -9.18
CA VAL A 39 7.82 6.34 -7.75
C VAL A 39 7.21 5.12 -7.08
N LEU A 40 5.94 4.80 -7.38
CA LEU A 40 5.30 3.59 -6.86
C LEU A 40 6.10 2.34 -7.24
N THR A 41 6.53 2.25 -8.49
CA THR A 41 7.34 1.12 -8.96
C THR A 41 8.67 1.04 -8.21
N GLU A 42 9.32 2.18 -7.96
CA GLU A 42 10.54 2.23 -7.16
C GLU A 42 10.30 1.73 -5.73
N GLU A 43 9.23 2.20 -5.08
CA GLU A 43 8.91 1.80 -3.71
C GLU A 43 8.55 0.31 -3.62
N VAL A 44 7.85 -0.23 -4.62
CA VAL A 44 7.59 -1.66 -4.70
C VAL A 44 8.91 -2.43 -4.85
N GLY A 45 9.85 -1.90 -5.63
CA GLY A 45 11.20 -2.49 -5.76
C GLY A 45 11.95 -2.51 -4.43
N GLU A 46 11.88 -1.43 -3.65
CA GLU A 46 12.51 -1.38 -2.32
C GLU A 46 11.85 -2.37 -1.36
N LEU A 47 10.53 -2.48 -1.39
CA LEU A 47 9.81 -3.50 -0.61
C LEU A 47 10.27 -4.90 -1.02
N ALA A 48 10.38 -5.17 -2.32
CA ALA A 48 10.83 -6.46 -2.83
C ALA A 48 12.25 -6.78 -2.35
N ARG A 49 13.12 -5.77 -2.33
CA ARG A 49 14.50 -5.92 -1.83
C ARG A 49 14.50 -6.37 -0.37
N VAL A 50 13.72 -5.71 0.48
CA VAL A 50 13.65 -6.06 1.90
C VAL A 50 13.05 -7.46 2.09
N MET A 51 11.98 -7.78 1.35
CA MET A 51 11.36 -9.10 1.41
C MET A 51 12.34 -10.21 1.01
N ALA A 52 13.07 -10.01 -0.09
CA ALA A 52 14.04 -11.01 -0.58
C ALA A 52 15.16 -11.25 0.44
N ARG A 53 15.59 -10.22 1.14
CA ARG A 53 16.66 -10.32 2.12
C ARG A 53 16.19 -10.83 3.47
N THR A 54 14.94 -10.59 3.82
CA THR A 54 14.38 -11.06 5.09
C THR A 54 13.95 -12.53 5.00
N TYR A 55 13.34 -12.92 3.90
CA TYR A 55 12.69 -14.23 3.75
C TYR A 55 13.27 -15.09 2.63
N GLY A 56 14.13 -14.54 1.78
CA GLY A 56 14.73 -15.25 0.67
C GLY A 56 16.17 -15.66 0.95
N ASP A 57 16.90 -15.89 -0.12
CA ASP A 57 18.27 -16.41 -0.05
C ASP A 57 19.33 -15.31 0.00
N GLN A 58 18.95 -14.06 -0.18
CA GLN A 58 19.86 -12.92 -0.09
C GLN A 58 19.90 -12.39 1.34
N SER A 59 21.01 -11.74 1.69
CA SER A 59 21.20 -11.13 3.01
C SER A 59 21.44 -9.64 2.90
N PHE A 60 21.16 -8.92 3.98
CA PHE A 60 21.52 -7.51 4.08
C PHE A 60 23.04 -7.39 4.26
N LYS A 61 23.58 -6.28 3.76
CA LYS A 61 24.96 -5.90 4.05
C LYS A 61 25.06 -5.53 5.54
N SER A 62 26.26 -5.73 6.09
CA SER A 62 26.55 -5.33 7.47
C SER A 62 26.22 -3.85 7.69
N GLY A 63 25.48 -3.54 8.74
CA GLY A 63 25.10 -2.17 9.10
C GLY A 63 23.85 -1.65 8.42
N GLU A 64 23.24 -2.37 7.50
CA GLU A 64 21.96 -1.96 6.93
C GLU A 64 20.85 -2.12 7.98
N ASN A 65 20.08 -1.06 8.16
CA ASN A 65 18.94 -1.05 9.06
C ASN A 65 17.68 -0.76 8.24
N THR A 66 16.98 -1.81 7.86
CA THR A 66 15.77 -1.70 7.06
C THR A 66 14.58 -2.31 7.80
N ARG A 67 13.42 -1.65 7.68
CA ARG A 67 12.19 -2.08 8.34
C ARG A 67 11.14 -2.37 7.28
N LEU A 68 10.63 -3.59 7.30
CA LEU A 68 9.60 -4.05 6.36
C LEU A 68 8.35 -3.17 6.41
N GLY A 69 7.89 -2.83 7.62
CA GLY A 69 6.72 -1.97 7.79
C GLY A 69 6.88 -0.60 7.17
N ASP A 70 8.08 -0.03 7.26
CA ASP A 70 8.38 1.27 6.67
C ASP A 70 8.28 1.21 5.13
N GLU A 71 8.83 0.17 4.54
CA GLU A 71 8.75 -0.02 3.08
C GLU A 71 7.31 -0.23 2.60
N MET A 72 6.52 -0.97 3.37
CA MET A 72 5.09 -1.12 3.08
C MET A 72 4.35 0.21 3.18
N ALA A 73 4.68 1.03 4.18
CA ALA A 73 4.09 2.35 4.35
C ALA A 73 4.44 3.27 3.19
N ASP A 74 5.67 3.21 2.67
CA ASP A 74 6.09 3.99 1.51
C ASP A 74 5.27 3.62 0.26
N VAL A 75 5.03 2.34 0.03
CA VAL A 75 4.18 1.87 -1.07
C VAL A 75 2.76 2.41 -0.90
N LEU A 76 2.20 2.27 0.29
CA LEU A 76 0.84 2.74 0.59
C LEU A 76 0.73 4.25 0.40
N TRP A 77 1.73 5.02 0.84
CA TRP A 77 1.77 6.47 0.70
C TRP A 77 1.61 6.89 -0.77
N VAL A 78 2.41 6.32 -1.66
CA VAL A 78 2.36 6.68 -3.08
C VAL A 78 1.04 6.26 -3.71
N LEU A 79 0.50 5.11 -3.32
CA LEU A 79 -0.81 4.66 -3.80
C LEU A 79 -1.91 5.64 -3.36
N LEU A 80 -1.86 6.12 -2.13
CA LEU A 80 -2.78 7.14 -1.63
C LEU A 80 -2.65 8.45 -2.42
N CYS A 81 -1.43 8.86 -2.76
CA CYS A 81 -1.21 10.02 -3.64
C CYS A 81 -1.90 9.84 -4.98
N LEU A 82 -1.69 8.69 -5.61
CA LEU A 82 -2.29 8.39 -6.91
C LEU A 82 -3.83 8.37 -6.85
N ALA A 83 -4.38 7.79 -5.79
CA ALA A 83 -5.82 7.77 -5.59
C ALA A 83 -6.37 9.20 -5.48
N ASN A 84 -5.73 10.05 -4.68
CA ASN A 84 -6.14 11.44 -4.52
C ASN A 84 -6.07 12.21 -5.83
N GLN A 85 -4.98 12.05 -6.59
CA GLN A 85 -4.78 12.76 -7.86
C GLN A 85 -5.82 12.41 -8.92
N THR A 86 -6.29 11.17 -8.90
CA THR A 86 -7.19 10.64 -9.93
C THR A 86 -8.65 10.63 -9.49
N GLY A 87 -8.95 11.11 -8.29
CA GLY A 87 -10.30 11.14 -7.76
C GLY A 87 -10.85 9.77 -7.37
N VAL A 88 -9.98 8.82 -7.08
CA VAL A 88 -10.39 7.47 -6.68
C VAL A 88 -10.60 7.42 -5.17
N ASN A 89 -11.77 6.92 -4.76
CA ASN A 89 -12.08 6.63 -3.37
C ASN A 89 -11.72 5.16 -3.09
N LEU A 90 -10.63 4.95 -2.36
CA LEU A 90 -10.14 3.59 -2.13
C LEU A 90 -11.06 2.73 -1.27
N THR A 91 -11.83 3.34 -0.37
CA THR A 91 -12.83 2.60 0.41
C THR A 91 -13.87 1.96 -0.51
N GLU A 92 -14.42 2.75 -1.43
CA GLU A 92 -15.44 2.28 -2.37
C GLU A 92 -14.86 1.25 -3.34
N GLU A 93 -13.66 1.51 -3.85
CA GLU A 93 -13.02 0.59 -4.80
C GLU A 93 -12.63 -0.73 -4.14
N LEU A 94 -12.14 -0.68 -2.90
CA LEU A 94 -11.81 -1.91 -2.17
C LEU A 94 -13.05 -2.75 -1.89
N LYS A 95 -14.16 -2.12 -1.50
CA LYS A 95 -15.44 -2.83 -1.29
C LYS A 95 -15.88 -3.54 -2.56
N LYS A 96 -15.83 -2.85 -3.70
CA LYS A 96 -16.17 -3.44 -5.01
C LYS A 96 -15.24 -4.60 -5.36
N ASN A 97 -13.96 -4.42 -5.08
CA ASN A 97 -12.94 -5.43 -5.37
C ASN A 97 -13.15 -6.69 -4.53
N ILE A 98 -13.47 -6.53 -3.25
CA ILE A 98 -13.78 -7.65 -2.36
C ILE A 98 -15.00 -8.41 -2.87
N LEU A 99 -16.07 -7.69 -3.23
CA LEU A 99 -17.28 -8.30 -3.77
C LEU A 99 -17.00 -9.08 -5.07
N LYS A 100 -16.23 -8.48 -5.96
CA LYS A 100 -15.82 -9.11 -7.22
C LYS A 100 -15.05 -10.40 -6.97
N LYS A 101 -14.08 -10.37 -6.08
CA LYS A 101 -13.28 -11.54 -5.72
C LYS A 101 -14.13 -12.63 -5.07
N THR A 102 -15.00 -12.26 -4.15
CA THR A 102 -15.89 -13.19 -3.47
C THR A 102 -16.81 -13.88 -4.47
N THR A 103 -17.45 -13.12 -5.36
CA THR A 103 -18.37 -13.66 -6.37
C THR A 103 -17.66 -14.59 -7.34
N ARG A 104 -16.45 -14.20 -7.79
CA ARG A 104 -15.71 -14.97 -8.80
C ARG A 104 -15.05 -16.22 -8.20
N ASP A 105 -14.44 -16.08 -7.01
CA ASP A 105 -13.48 -17.05 -6.50
C ASP A 105 -13.93 -17.81 -5.24
N LYS A 106 -15.12 -17.53 -4.69
CA LYS A 106 -15.53 -18.07 -3.39
C LYS A 106 -15.45 -19.59 -3.28
N ASP A 107 -15.73 -20.31 -4.35
CA ASP A 107 -15.67 -21.77 -4.36
C ASP A 107 -14.38 -22.31 -4.96
N ARG A 108 -13.74 -21.51 -5.83
CA ARG A 108 -12.53 -21.88 -6.54
C ARG A 108 -11.39 -22.28 -5.61
N HIS A 109 -11.14 -21.47 -4.59
CA HIS A 109 -10.05 -21.74 -3.64
C HIS A 109 -10.40 -22.88 -2.69
N LYS A 110 -11.66 -22.99 -2.27
CA LYS A 110 -12.13 -24.10 -1.43
C LYS A 110 -11.98 -25.45 -2.15
N GLU A 111 -12.16 -25.46 -3.46
CA GLU A 111 -12.05 -26.68 -4.28
C GLU A 111 -10.60 -26.96 -4.71
N ASN A 112 -9.69 -26.03 -4.47
CA ASN A 112 -8.29 -26.21 -4.82
C ASN A 112 -7.56 -27.03 -3.75
N LYS A 113 -7.24 -28.26 -4.08
CA LYS A 113 -6.56 -29.20 -3.17
C LYS A 113 -5.21 -28.68 -2.66
N LYS A 114 -4.51 -27.85 -3.44
CA LYS A 114 -3.23 -27.25 -3.03
C LYS A 114 -3.37 -26.32 -1.84
N LEU A 115 -4.53 -25.70 -1.66
CA LEU A 115 -4.81 -24.76 -0.58
C LEU A 115 -5.41 -25.41 0.66
N SER A 116 -5.75 -26.72 0.61
CA SER A 116 -6.30 -27.45 1.73
C SER A 116 -5.27 -27.88 2.76
N THR A 117 -4.00 -27.79 2.43
CA THR A 117 -2.88 -28.10 3.32
C THR A 117 -2.21 -26.81 3.77
N ALA A 118 -1.64 -26.81 5.01
CA ALA A 118 -0.89 -25.68 5.51
C ALA A 118 0.36 -25.41 4.65
N PRO A 119 0.73 -24.12 4.44
CA PRO A 119 1.93 -23.78 3.69
C PRO A 119 3.20 -24.24 4.37
#